data_4d794c570014c722afbc380817b8982c
#
_entry.id   4d794c570014c722afbc380817b8982c
#
_cell.length_a   1.000
_cell.length_b   1.000
_cell.length_c   1.000
_cell.angle_alpha   90.00
_cell.angle_beta   90.00
_cell.angle_gamma   90.00
#
_symmetry.space_group_name_H-M   'P 1'
#
loop_
_entity.id
_entity.type
_entity.pdbx_description
1 polymer ?
#
loop_
_entity_poly.entity_id
_entity_poly.type
_entity_poly.pdbx_seq_one_letter_code
_entity_poly.pdbx_strand_id
1 'polypeptide(L)'
;MPPHLIDGEPHTHVERPRRARQPGEPLRIGVGGPVGSGKTALVAALCRQLRDELSLAVLTNDIYTTEDADFLRRHAVLPDERITAVQTGGCPHTAIRDDITANLDAIDDLIAANPRLDLILVESGGDNLTATFSSGLIDVQIFVVDVAGGDKVPRKGGPGVTFSDLLVINKTDLAPMVGADLDVMRRDAGKVRDDRPFVLISLTDDPTAGPVLQWVREQLRVSV
;
A
#
# COMPACT_ATOMS: atom_id res chain seq x y z
N MET A 1 -11.05 45.70 13.24
CA MET A 1 -11.06 44.23 13.01
C MET A 1 -9.79 43.69 13.59
N PRO A 2 -9.82 42.84 14.63
CA PRO A 2 -8.62 42.19 15.13
C PRO A 2 -8.24 41.02 14.23
N PRO A 3 -6.93 40.69 14.10
CA PRO A 3 -6.49 39.55 13.29
C PRO A 3 -6.90 38.24 13.97
N HIS A 4 -7.51 37.35 13.19
CA HIS A 4 -7.77 35.99 13.62
C HIS A 4 -6.44 35.23 13.74
N LEU A 5 -6.03 34.99 14.97
CA LEU A 5 -5.00 33.99 15.29
C LEU A 5 -5.58 32.62 15.00
N ILE A 6 -5.04 31.93 14.01
CA ILE A 6 -5.26 30.50 13.81
C ILE A 6 -4.29 29.82 14.77
N ASP A 7 -4.76 29.49 15.96
CA ASP A 7 -4.06 28.61 16.87
C ASP A 7 -4.02 27.21 16.23
N GLY A 8 -2.87 26.87 15.63
CA GLY A 8 -2.56 25.53 15.23
C GLY A 8 -2.33 24.67 16.47
N GLU A 9 -3.37 24.01 16.96
CA GLU A 9 -3.17 22.96 17.94
C GLU A 9 -2.25 21.88 17.32
N PRO A 10 -1.24 21.39 18.05
CA PRO A 10 -0.43 20.28 17.58
C PRO A 10 -1.34 19.08 17.41
N HIS A 11 -1.45 18.59 16.17
CA HIS A 11 -2.17 17.36 15.89
C HIS A 11 -1.49 16.23 16.67
N THR A 12 -2.10 15.84 17.79
CA THR A 12 -1.70 14.65 18.53
C THR A 12 -1.82 13.46 17.59
N HIS A 13 -0.70 12.89 17.20
CA HIS A 13 -0.65 11.67 16.41
C HIS A 13 -1.26 10.54 17.23
N VAL A 14 -2.52 10.25 16.99
CA VAL A 14 -3.14 9.03 17.52
C VAL A 14 -2.54 7.89 16.72
N GLU A 15 -1.62 7.15 17.32
CA GLU A 15 -1.17 5.88 16.77
C GLU A 15 -2.39 5.00 16.54
N ARG A 16 -2.56 4.51 15.31
CA ARG A 16 -3.64 3.57 15.02
C ARG A 16 -3.36 2.30 15.82
N PRO A 17 -4.36 1.77 16.56
CA PRO A 17 -4.20 0.48 17.18
C PRO A 17 -3.91 -0.55 16.07
N ARG A 18 -2.76 -1.20 16.14
CA ARG A 18 -2.42 -2.29 15.21
C ARG A 18 -3.19 -3.55 15.60
N ARG A 19 -3.55 -4.36 14.61
CA ARG A 19 -4.10 -5.69 14.85
C ARG A 19 -3.13 -6.50 15.73
N ALA A 20 -3.64 -7.13 16.76
CA ALA A 20 -2.87 -8.07 17.55
C ALA A 20 -2.73 -9.38 16.74
N ARG A 21 -1.64 -9.52 15.98
CA ARG A 21 -1.32 -10.70 15.20
C ARG A 21 -1.03 -11.87 16.14
N GLN A 22 -1.67 -13.01 15.89
CA GLN A 22 -1.40 -14.23 16.64
C GLN A 22 -0.18 -14.95 16.07
N PRO A 23 0.58 -15.70 16.89
CA PRO A 23 1.66 -16.54 16.38
C PRO A 23 1.17 -17.52 15.31
N GLY A 24 1.85 -17.55 14.17
CA GLY A 24 1.48 -18.39 13.02
C GLY A 24 0.49 -17.78 12.03
N GLU A 25 -0.05 -16.58 12.30
CA GLU A 25 -0.83 -15.85 11.30
C GLU A 25 0.09 -15.15 10.30
N PRO A 26 -0.30 -15.08 9.00
CA PRO A 26 0.46 -14.33 8.00
C PRO A 26 0.50 -12.83 8.32
N LEU A 27 1.61 -12.18 7.99
CA LEU A 27 1.67 -10.72 7.95
C LEU A 27 0.73 -10.21 6.84
N ARG A 28 -0.10 -9.21 7.14
CA ARG A 28 -1.01 -8.60 6.17
C ARG A 28 -0.51 -7.19 5.85
N ILE A 29 -0.08 -6.96 4.61
CA ILE A 29 0.39 -5.65 4.14
C ILE A 29 -0.65 -5.06 3.19
N GLY A 30 -1.23 -3.92 3.55
CA GLY A 30 -2.09 -3.15 2.67
C GLY A 30 -1.27 -2.32 1.67
N VAL A 31 -1.63 -2.38 0.39
CA VAL A 31 -1.02 -1.57 -0.68
C VAL A 31 -2.10 -0.65 -1.25
N GLY A 32 -2.08 0.62 -0.83
CA GLY A 32 -3.04 1.64 -1.25
C GLY A 32 -2.43 2.70 -2.13
N GLY A 33 -3.29 3.53 -2.75
CA GLY A 33 -2.87 4.67 -3.56
C GLY A 33 -3.77 4.93 -4.77
N PRO A 34 -3.59 6.06 -5.47
CA PRO A 34 -4.41 6.45 -6.62
C PRO A 34 -4.35 5.46 -7.77
N VAL A 35 -5.38 5.51 -8.62
CA VAL A 35 -5.38 4.80 -9.90
C VAL A 35 -4.13 5.19 -10.70
N GLY A 36 -3.48 4.20 -11.30
CA GLY A 36 -2.30 4.42 -12.13
C GLY A 36 -1.00 4.70 -11.38
N SER A 37 -0.98 4.76 -10.05
CA SER A 37 0.26 4.98 -9.27
C SER A 37 1.28 3.84 -9.36
N GLY A 38 0.86 2.65 -9.79
CA GLY A 38 1.70 1.47 -9.93
C GLY A 38 1.62 0.48 -8.77
N LYS A 39 0.51 0.47 -8.01
CA LYS A 39 0.26 -0.50 -6.94
C LYS A 39 0.40 -1.94 -7.42
N THR A 40 -0.37 -2.33 -8.42
CA THR A 40 -0.38 -3.68 -8.98
C THR A 40 0.99 -4.09 -9.52
N ALA A 41 1.71 -3.16 -10.16
CA ALA A 41 3.08 -3.40 -10.62
C ALA A 41 4.05 -3.63 -9.43
N LEU A 42 3.89 -2.88 -8.33
CA LEU A 42 4.66 -3.08 -7.11
C LEU A 42 4.33 -4.41 -6.45
N VAL A 43 3.04 -4.77 -6.34
CA VAL A 43 2.60 -6.08 -5.82
C VAL A 43 3.22 -7.20 -6.65
N ALA A 44 3.17 -7.10 -7.99
CA ALA A 44 3.79 -8.08 -8.87
C ALA A 44 5.31 -8.19 -8.68
N ALA A 45 6.00 -7.05 -8.50
CA ALA A 45 7.44 -7.04 -8.24
C ALA A 45 7.77 -7.75 -6.92
N LEU A 46 7.06 -7.42 -5.84
CA LEU A 46 7.24 -8.05 -4.53
C LEU A 46 6.97 -9.57 -4.59
N CYS A 47 5.88 -9.98 -5.26
CA CYS A 47 5.58 -11.40 -5.42
C CYS A 47 6.71 -12.16 -6.13
N ARG A 48 7.24 -11.62 -7.24
CA ARG A 48 8.34 -12.26 -7.97
C ARG A 48 9.61 -12.40 -7.13
N GLN A 49 9.90 -11.42 -6.29
CA GLN A 49 11.09 -11.43 -5.45
C GLN A 49 10.98 -12.33 -4.22
N LEU A 50 9.76 -12.55 -3.71
CA LEU A 50 9.54 -13.24 -2.44
C LEU A 50 9.01 -14.67 -2.60
N ARG A 51 8.42 -15.04 -3.74
CA ARG A 51 7.73 -16.32 -3.93
C ARG A 51 8.58 -17.58 -3.71
N ASP A 52 9.89 -17.46 -3.91
CA ASP A 52 10.83 -18.58 -3.74
C ASP A 52 11.33 -18.67 -2.28
N GLU A 53 11.12 -17.63 -1.47
CA GLU A 53 11.54 -17.53 -0.07
C GLU A 53 10.36 -17.70 0.90
N LEU A 54 9.17 -17.25 0.51
CA LEU A 54 7.98 -17.15 1.35
C LEU A 54 6.76 -17.78 0.70
N SER A 55 5.88 -18.32 1.55
CA SER A 55 4.52 -18.65 1.15
C SER A 55 3.65 -17.39 1.21
N LEU A 56 3.28 -16.84 0.05
CA LEU A 56 2.51 -15.59 -0.01
C LEU A 56 1.27 -15.71 -0.88
N ALA A 57 0.29 -14.85 -0.61
CA ALA A 57 -0.94 -14.70 -1.37
C ALA A 57 -1.26 -13.22 -1.62
N VAL A 58 -2.10 -12.94 -2.59
CA VAL A 58 -2.58 -11.59 -2.94
C VAL A 58 -4.09 -11.55 -2.93
N LEU A 59 -4.63 -10.52 -2.30
CA LEU A 59 -6.02 -10.12 -2.36
C LEU A 59 -6.11 -8.76 -3.04
N THR A 60 -6.80 -8.68 -4.18
CA THR A 60 -7.06 -7.41 -4.87
C THR A 60 -8.49 -6.96 -4.63
N ASN A 61 -8.67 -5.67 -4.44
CA ASN A 61 -9.99 -5.04 -4.38
C ASN A 61 -10.20 -4.21 -5.64
N ASP A 62 -11.36 -4.35 -6.27
CA ASP A 62 -11.77 -3.49 -7.36
C ASP A 62 -13.29 -3.27 -7.31
N ILE A 63 -13.77 -2.18 -7.93
CA ILE A 63 -15.18 -1.79 -7.85
C ILE A 63 -16.05 -2.75 -8.66
N TYR A 64 -15.70 -2.97 -9.92
CA TYR A 64 -16.51 -3.72 -10.89
C TYR A 64 -15.74 -4.74 -11.71
N THR A 65 -14.41 -4.82 -11.55
CA THR A 65 -13.57 -5.65 -12.40
C THR A 65 -12.68 -6.57 -11.57
N THR A 66 -11.99 -7.49 -12.24
CA THR A 66 -10.94 -8.32 -11.67
C THR A 66 -9.59 -8.00 -12.34
N GLU A 67 -9.48 -6.80 -12.94
CA GLU A 67 -8.38 -6.45 -13.82
C GLU A 67 -7.01 -6.58 -13.17
N ASP A 68 -6.88 -6.13 -11.92
CA ASP A 68 -5.64 -6.23 -11.16
C ASP A 68 -5.27 -7.70 -10.87
N ALA A 69 -6.23 -8.53 -10.46
CA ALA A 69 -6.00 -9.97 -10.26
C ALA A 69 -5.66 -10.66 -11.60
N ASP A 70 -6.35 -10.31 -12.68
CA ASP A 70 -6.11 -10.88 -14.00
C ASP A 70 -4.75 -10.44 -14.56
N PHE A 71 -4.30 -9.23 -14.25
CA PHE A 71 -2.94 -8.78 -14.54
C PHE A 71 -1.92 -9.67 -13.85
N LEU A 72 -2.09 -9.92 -12.54
CA LEU A 72 -1.17 -10.77 -11.76
C LEU A 72 -1.15 -12.21 -12.28
N ARG A 73 -2.31 -12.79 -12.62
CA ARG A 73 -2.43 -14.13 -13.21
C ARG A 73 -1.76 -14.21 -14.57
N ARG A 74 -2.05 -13.29 -15.50
CA ARG A 74 -1.44 -13.24 -16.84
C ARG A 74 0.09 -13.15 -16.78
N HIS A 75 0.64 -12.51 -15.76
CA HIS A 75 2.08 -12.39 -15.55
C HIS A 75 2.68 -13.52 -14.71
N ALA A 76 1.87 -14.54 -14.36
CA ALA A 76 2.27 -15.73 -13.59
C ALA A 76 3.14 -15.38 -12.37
N VAL A 77 2.74 -14.35 -11.63
CA VAL A 77 3.51 -13.90 -10.45
C VAL A 77 3.40 -14.89 -9.30
N LEU A 78 2.23 -15.53 -9.18
CA LEU A 78 1.89 -16.60 -8.22
C LEU A 78 0.98 -17.62 -8.90
N PRO A 79 0.82 -18.83 -8.31
CA PRO A 79 -0.26 -19.75 -8.66
C PRO A 79 -1.64 -19.10 -8.51
N ASP A 80 -2.58 -19.46 -9.39
CA ASP A 80 -3.91 -18.82 -9.44
C ASP A 80 -4.69 -18.92 -8.13
N GLU A 81 -4.55 -20.04 -7.41
CA GLU A 81 -5.18 -20.27 -6.10
C GLU A 81 -4.67 -19.37 -4.99
N ARG A 82 -3.61 -18.61 -5.23
CA ARG A 82 -3.04 -17.62 -4.30
C ARG A 82 -3.36 -16.17 -4.67
N ILE A 83 -4.20 -15.97 -5.70
CA ILE A 83 -4.64 -14.65 -6.15
C ILE A 83 -6.16 -14.60 -6.09
N THR A 84 -6.70 -13.82 -5.16
CA THR A 84 -8.14 -13.63 -4.97
C THR A 84 -8.54 -12.20 -5.30
N ALA A 85 -9.67 -12.03 -6.01
CA ALA A 85 -10.28 -10.74 -6.26
C ALA A 85 -11.55 -10.58 -5.44
N VAL A 86 -11.69 -9.46 -4.75
CA VAL A 86 -12.93 -9.04 -4.08
C VAL A 86 -13.53 -7.88 -4.86
N GLN A 87 -14.75 -8.06 -5.37
CA GLN A 87 -15.51 -6.98 -5.98
C GLN A 87 -16.26 -6.22 -4.88
N THR A 88 -15.91 -4.95 -4.71
CA THR A 88 -16.34 -4.14 -3.55
C THR A 88 -17.65 -3.40 -3.76
N GLY A 89 -18.22 -3.45 -5.01
CA GLY A 89 -19.41 -2.64 -5.33
C GLY A 89 -19.11 -1.14 -5.21
N GLY A 90 -20.11 -0.32 -5.21
CA GLY A 90 -20.06 1.14 -5.43
C GLY A 90 -19.04 2.01 -4.69
N CYS A 91 -18.31 1.53 -3.68
CA CYS A 91 -17.28 2.33 -3.00
C CYS A 91 -16.10 1.48 -2.50
N PRO A 92 -14.91 1.55 -3.13
CA PRO A 92 -13.74 0.77 -2.73
C PRO A 92 -13.22 1.12 -1.33
N HIS A 93 -13.42 2.35 -0.86
CA HIS A 93 -13.03 2.75 0.49
C HIS A 93 -13.78 1.98 1.57
N THR A 94 -15.07 1.72 1.35
CA THR A 94 -15.90 1.00 2.31
C THR A 94 -15.35 -0.39 2.58
N ALA A 95 -14.97 -1.12 1.54
CA ALA A 95 -14.51 -2.50 1.67
C ALA A 95 -13.17 -2.66 2.41
N ILE A 96 -12.29 -1.68 2.32
CA ILE A 96 -10.99 -1.74 3.00
C ILE A 96 -10.98 -1.05 4.36
N ARG A 97 -12.04 -0.28 4.71
CA ARG A 97 -12.05 0.57 5.89
C ARG A 97 -13.28 0.37 6.79
N ASP A 98 -14.50 0.45 6.22
CA ASP A 98 -15.73 0.55 7.00
C ASP A 98 -16.45 -0.80 7.13
N ASP A 99 -16.58 -1.55 6.05
CA ASP A 99 -17.11 -2.92 6.03
C ASP A 99 -16.11 -3.88 5.35
N ILE A 100 -15.24 -4.40 6.16
CA ILE A 100 -14.15 -5.27 5.73
C ILE A 100 -14.53 -6.75 5.66
N THR A 101 -15.79 -7.10 5.87
CA THR A 101 -16.26 -8.50 6.02
C THR A 101 -15.88 -9.36 4.83
N ALA A 102 -16.17 -8.90 3.60
CA ALA A 102 -15.83 -9.66 2.39
C ALA A 102 -14.32 -9.89 2.21
N ASN A 103 -13.49 -8.94 2.64
CA ASN A 103 -12.05 -9.09 2.62
C ASN A 103 -11.55 -10.06 3.70
N LEU A 104 -12.15 -10.06 4.89
CA LEU A 104 -11.82 -11.02 5.94
C LEU A 104 -12.19 -12.43 5.55
N ASP A 105 -13.40 -12.64 5.00
CA ASP A 105 -13.82 -13.94 4.49
C ASP A 105 -12.86 -14.48 3.42
N ALA A 106 -12.46 -13.64 2.47
CA ALA A 106 -11.52 -14.01 1.43
C ALA A 106 -10.11 -14.31 1.99
N ILE A 107 -9.66 -13.61 3.03
CA ILE A 107 -8.40 -13.91 3.72
C ILE A 107 -8.49 -15.25 4.46
N ASP A 108 -9.60 -15.54 5.12
CA ASP A 108 -9.82 -16.79 5.84
C ASP A 108 -9.84 -17.98 4.86
N ASP A 109 -10.46 -17.82 3.69
CA ASP A 109 -10.42 -18.82 2.61
C ASP A 109 -8.99 -19.03 2.09
N LEU A 110 -8.21 -17.97 1.88
CA LEU A 110 -6.80 -18.07 1.47
C LEU A 110 -5.96 -18.81 2.51
N ILE A 111 -6.15 -18.53 3.80
CA ILE A 111 -5.44 -19.19 4.90
C ILE A 111 -5.86 -20.65 4.99
N ALA A 112 -7.15 -20.96 4.85
CA ALA A 112 -7.66 -22.34 4.89
C ALA A 112 -7.09 -23.19 3.73
N ALA A 113 -7.02 -22.60 2.53
CA ALA A 113 -6.42 -23.26 1.36
C ALA A 113 -4.88 -23.37 1.46
N ASN A 114 -4.22 -22.49 2.22
CA ASN A 114 -2.77 -22.37 2.33
C ASN A 114 -2.32 -22.22 3.80
N PRO A 115 -2.33 -23.29 4.62
CA PRO A 115 -2.15 -23.18 6.08
C PRO A 115 -0.78 -22.67 6.56
N ARG A 116 0.17 -22.42 5.68
CA ARG A 116 1.53 -21.94 5.98
C ARG A 116 1.85 -20.67 5.22
N LEU A 117 0.85 -19.75 5.08
CA LEU A 117 1.12 -18.44 4.53
C LEU A 117 1.96 -17.60 5.50
N ASP A 118 3.00 -16.98 4.97
CA ASP A 118 3.86 -16.03 5.70
C ASP A 118 3.39 -14.59 5.49
N LEU A 119 2.84 -14.28 4.28
CA LEU A 119 2.50 -12.93 3.86
C LEU A 119 1.23 -12.91 3.00
N ILE A 120 0.35 -11.94 3.28
CA ILE A 120 -0.78 -11.58 2.39
C ILE A 120 -0.63 -10.11 2.00
N LEU A 121 -0.56 -9.83 0.69
CA LEU A 121 -0.63 -8.48 0.16
C LEU A 121 -2.10 -8.17 -0.16
N VAL A 122 -2.63 -7.08 0.42
CA VAL A 122 -4.01 -6.62 0.21
C VAL A 122 -3.96 -5.32 -0.59
N GLU A 123 -4.29 -5.39 -1.87
CA GLU A 123 -4.30 -4.22 -2.76
C GLU A 123 -5.66 -3.53 -2.71
N SER A 124 -5.67 -2.19 -2.58
CA SER A 124 -6.89 -1.39 -2.72
C SER A 124 -7.25 -1.14 -4.17
N GLY A 125 -8.54 -1.04 -4.46
CA GLY A 125 -9.01 -0.58 -5.78
C GLY A 125 -8.77 0.92 -5.92
N GLY A 126 -7.90 1.38 -6.71
CA GLY A 126 -7.52 2.75 -7.06
C GLY A 126 -8.22 3.90 -6.32
N ASP A 127 -7.65 4.33 -5.21
CA ASP A 127 -8.24 5.33 -4.32
C ASP A 127 -7.61 6.72 -4.50
N ASN A 128 -8.20 7.72 -3.87
CA ASN A 128 -7.58 9.03 -3.73
C ASN A 128 -6.56 9.05 -2.56
N LEU A 129 -5.95 10.22 -2.29
CA LEU A 129 -4.94 10.37 -1.22
C LEU A 129 -5.48 10.15 0.21
N THR A 130 -6.78 9.94 0.37
CA THR A 130 -7.43 9.74 1.69
C THR A 130 -7.61 8.27 2.05
N ALA A 131 -7.33 7.34 1.13
CA ALA A 131 -7.52 5.91 1.35
C ALA A 131 -6.62 5.40 2.48
N THR A 132 -7.26 4.79 3.44
CA THR A 132 -6.60 4.12 4.56
C THR A 132 -7.31 2.81 4.84
N PHE A 133 -6.54 1.78 5.10
CA PHE A 133 -7.08 0.49 5.50
C PHE A 133 -7.53 0.49 6.96
N SER A 134 -8.52 -0.32 7.27
CA SER A 134 -8.86 -0.69 8.65
C SER A 134 -7.69 -1.44 9.30
N SER A 135 -7.40 -1.11 10.56
CA SER A 135 -6.44 -1.87 11.37
C SER A 135 -6.91 -3.30 11.70
N GLY A 136 -8.18 -3.62 11.48
CA GLY A 136 -8.68 -5.00 11.56
C GLY A 136 -8.35 -5.84 10.33
N LEU A 137 -8.07 -5.19 9.18
CA LEU A 137 -7.79 -5.88 7.93
C LEU A 137 -6.30 -6.13 7.71
N ILE A 138 -5.45 -5.15 8.01
CA ILE A 138 -4.00 -5.20 7.76
C ILE A 138 -3.18 -4.89 9.01
N ASP A 139 -1.93 -5.32 9.01
CA ASP A 139 -0.96 -5.02 10.07
C ASP A 139 -0.18 -3.74 9.77
N VAL A 140 0.28 -3.55 8.52
CA VAL A 140 1.03 -2.37 8.06
C VAL A 140 0.58 -1.94 6.66
N GLN A 141 0.76 -0.65 6.34
CA GLN A 141 0.30 -0.06 5.08
C GLN A 141 1.47 0.52 4.28
N ILE A 142 1.58 0.11 3.02
CA ILE A 142 2.32 0.82 1.97
C ILE A 142 1.33 1.74 1.24
N PHE A 143 1.70 3.00 1.02
CA PHE A 143 0.92 3.90 0.19
C PHE A 143 1.76 4.36 -1.01
N VAL A 144 1.23 4.14 -2.22
CA VAL A 144 1.93 4.41 -3.47
C VAL A 144 1.34 5.65 -4.14
N VAL A 145 2.19 6.64 -4.39
CA VAL A 145 1.90 7.79 -5.26
C VAL A 145 2.92 7.81 -6.39
N ASP A 146 2.68 8.60 -7.42
CA ASP A 146 3.65 8.76 -8.51
C ASP A 146 3.98 10.23 -8.79
N VAL A 147 5.03 10.45 -9.56
CA VAL A 147 5.48 11.81 -9.90
C VAL A 147 4.55 12.52 -10.88
N ALA A 148 3.70 11.80 -11.63
CA ALA A 148 2.76 12.39 -12.58
C ALA A 148 1.65 13.22 -11.88
N GLY A 149 1.40 12.95 -10.60
CA GLY A 149 0.54 13.79 -9.76
C GLY A 149 1.13 15.16 -9.43
N GLY A 150 2.40 15.40 -9.79
CA GLY A 150 3.16 16.62 -9.57
C GLY A 150 3.92 16.64 -8.24
N ASP A 151 4.95 17.48 -8.15
CA ASP A 151 5.85 17.58 -7.01
C ASP A 151 5.19 17.99 -5.69
N LYS A 152 3.96 18.51 -5.78
CA LYS A 152 3.17 18.99 -4.63
C LYS A 152 2.41 17.89 -3.91
N VAL A 153 2.35 16.66 -4.46
CA VAL A 153 1.58 15.55 -3.88
C VAL A 153 1.98 15.27 -2.44
N PRO A 154 3.27 15.11 -2.08
CA PRO A 154 3.64 14.87 -0.68
C PRO A 154 3.21 16.01 0.24
N ARG A 155 3.40 17.27 -0.18
CA ARG A 155 3.07 18.46 0.61
C ARG A 155 1.56 18.64 0.85
N LYS A 156 0.73 18.27 -0.14
CA LYS A 156 -0.73 18.28 0.01
C LYS A 156 -1.20 17.30 1.08
N GLY A 157 -0.42 16.27 1.33
CA GLY A 157 -0.69 15.28 2.35
C GLY A 157 -1.94 14.46 2.03
N GLY A 158 -2.62 14.09 3.09
CA GLY A 158 -3.74 13.18 3.12
C GLY A 158 -3.37 11.95 3.95
N PRO A 159 -4.35 11.27 4.55
CA PRO A 159 -4.09 10.17 5.49
C PRO A 159 -3.19 9.07 4.91
N GLY A 160 -3.35 8.72 3.62
CA GLY A 160 -2.49 7.73 2.97
C GLY A 160 -1.03 8.18 2.90
N VAL A 161 -0.77 9.43 2.52
CA VAL A 161 0.58 9.99 2.44
C VAL A 161 1.20 10.15 3.84
N THR A 162 0.44 10.68 4.79
CA THR A 162 0.97 11.09 6.10
C THR A 162 1.11 9.92 7.06
N PHE A 163 0.15 8.98 7.08
CA PHE A 163 0.04 7.97 8.14
C PHE A 163 0.34 6.53 7.72
N SER A 164 0.60 6.26 6.42
CA SER A 164 1.06 4.94 6.01
C SER A 164 2.40 4.59 6.66
N ASP A 165 2.66 3.32 6.90
CA ASP A 165 3.91 2.85 7.47
C ASP A 165 5.08 3.07 6.49
N LEU A 166 4.84 2.91 5.17
CA LEU A 166 5.77 3.27 4.11
C LEU A 166 5.06 4.08 3.02
N LEU A 167 5.63 5.23 2.64
CA LEU A 167 5.23 5.95 1.42
C LEU A 167 6.18 5.61 0.29
N VAL A 168 5.62 5.21 -0.85
CA VAL A 168 6.36 4.97 -2.10
C VAL A 168 6.02 6.06 -3.10
N ILE A 169 7.03 6.83 -3.53
CA ILE A 169 6.93 7.79 -4.63
C ILE A 169 7.51 7.11 -5.86
N ASN A 170 6.63 6.63 -6.73
CA ASN A 170 6.97 5.79 -7.88
C ASN A 170 7.12 6.60 -9.18
N LYS A 171 7.62 5.95 -10.23
CA LYS A 171 7.81 6.47 -11.60
C LYS A 171 8.76 7.66 -11.64
N THR A 172 9.82 7.63 -10.84
CA THR A 172 10.80 8.73 -10.78
C THR A 172 11.49 8.97 -12.12
N ASP A 173 11.56 7.97 -12.99
CA ASP A 173 11.98 8.06 -14.39
C ASP A 173 11.18 9.07 -15.21
N LEU A 174 9.89 9.26 -14.89
CA LEU A 174 9.03 10.22 -15.57
C LEU A 174 9.17 11.66 -15.06
N ALA A 175 9.87 11.89 -13.96
CA ALA A 175 9.96 13.21 -13.33
C ALA A 175 10.37 14.34 -14.31
N PRO A 176 11.39 14.17 -15.17
CA PRO A 176 11.75 15.20 -16.15
C PRO A 176 10.64 15.49 -17.19
N MET A 177 9.88 14.47 -17.57
CA MET A 177 8.82 14.59 -18.57
C MET A 177 7.58 15.32 -18.04
N VAL A 178 7.30 15.19 -16.74
CA VAL A 178 6.13 15.81 -16.11
C VAL A 178 6.49 17.08 -15.33
N GLY A 179 7.76 17.48 -15.35
CA GLY A 179 8.25 18.68 -14.66
C GLY A 179 8.18 18.56 -13.13
N ALA A 180 8.28 17.35 -12.59
CA ALA A 180 8.30 17.12 -11.16
C ALA A 180 9.73 17.22 -10.61
N ASP A 181 9.89 17.96 -9.50
CA ASP A 181 11.15 18.10 -8.78
C ASP A 181 11.24 17.05 -7.65
N LEU A 182 12.12 16.06 -7.82
CA LEU A 182 12.27 14.97 -6.85
C LEU A 182 12.84 15.44 -5.50
N ASP A 183 13.66 16.50 -5.49
CA ASP A 183 14.20 17.05 -4.23
C ASP A 183 13.13 17.80 -3.45
N VAL A 184 12.22 18.48 -4.17
CA VAL A 184 11.00 19.05 -3.57
C VAL A 184 10.14 17.94 -2.97
N MET A 185 9.88 16.87 -3.71
CA MET A 185 9.07 15.74 -3.22
C MET A 185 9.70 15.08 -1.99
N ARG A 186 11.02 14.85 -2.01
CA ARG A 186 11.77 14.28 -0.88
C ARG A 186 11.68 15.16 0.37
N ARG A 187 11.96 16.44 0.23
CA ARG A 187 11.88 17.41 1.32
C ARG A 187 10.47 17.49 1.91
N ASP A 188 9.46 17.58 1.05
CA ASP A 188 8.07 17.76 1.48
C ASP A 188 7.52 16.46 2.09
N ALA A 189 7.88 15.27 1.58
CA ALA A 189 7.56 14.00 2.22
C ALA A 189 8.16 13.91 3.62
N GLY A 190 9.44 14.26 3.80
CA GLY A 190 10.09 14.26 5.11
C GLY A 190 9.40 15.18 6.12
N LYS A 191 8.89 16.34 5.66
CA LYS A 191 8.18 17.29 6.55
C LYS A 191 6.82 16.80 7.04
N VAL A 192 6.06 16.12 6.19
CA VAL A 192 4.67 15.73 6.52
C VAL A 192 4.57 14.35 7.16
N ARG A 193 5.68 13.58 7.14
CA ARG A 193 5.69 12.20 7.64
C ARG A 193 6.42 12.02 8.96
N ASP A 194 7.03 13.08 9.47
CA ASP A 194 7.92 13.01 10.62
C ASP A 194 9.01 11.94 10.40
N ASP A 195 9.15 10.95 11.29
CA ASP A 195 10.13 9.86 11.19
C ASP A 195 9.66 8.65 10.36
N ARG A 196 8.45 8.69 9.77
CA ARG A 196 7.94 7.58 8.98
C ARG A 196 8.67 7.45 7.65
N PRO A 197 9.11 6.23 7.28
CA PRO A 197 9.93 6.04 6.10
C PRO A 197 9.18 6.35 4.80
N PHE A 198 9.93 6.85 3.82
CA PHE A 198 9.47 6.96 2.44
C PHE A 198 10.61 6.62 1.48
N VAL A 199 10.27 6.17 0.29
CA VAL A 199 11.22 5.84 -0.77
C VAL A 199 10.78 6.45 -2.11
N LEU A 200 11.76 6.83 -2.92
CA LEU A 200 11.57 7.24 -4.31
C LEU A 200 12.09 6.11 -5.19
N ILE A 201 11.26 5.59 -6.08
CA ILE A 201 11.61 4.45 -6.94
C ILE A 201 11.11 4.65 -8.38
N SER A 202 11.69 3.90 -9.29
CA SER A 202 11.16 3.63 -10.63
C SER A 202 11.11 2.11 -10.82
N LEU A 203 9.93 1.54 -10.96
CA LEU A 203 9.79 0.12 -11.28
C LEU A 203 10.25 -0.23 -12.69
N THR A 204 10.44 0.78 -13.55
CA THR A 204 11.04 0.64 -14.87
C THR A 204 12.56 0.44 -14.76
N ASP A 205 13.22 1.26 -13.93
CA ASP A 205 14.69 1.22 -13.76
C ASP A 205 15.12 0.10 -12.79
N ASP A 206 14.35 -0.12 -11.72
CA ASP A 206 14.54 -1.22 -10.77
C ASP A 206 13.26 -2.06 -10.63
N PRO A 207 13.09 -3.08 -11.50
CA PRO A 207 11.94 -3.98 -11.44
C PRO A 207 11.86 -4.85 -10.18
N THR A 208 12.90 -4.85 -9.35
CA THR A 208 12.92 -5.59 -8.08
C THR A 208 12.27 -4.82 -6.95
N ALA A 209 12.06 -3.52 -7.11
CA ALA A 209 11.60 -2.64 -6.05
C ALA A 209 12.47 -2.73 -4.77
N GLY A 210 13.79 -2.80 -4.92
CA GLY A 210 14.76 -3.13 -3.87
C GLY A 210 14.52 -2.46 -2.52
N PRO A 211 14.35 -1.11 -2.44
CA PRO A 211 14.08 -0.43 -1.17
C PRO A 211 12.77 -0.88 -0.49
N VAL A 212 11.70 -1.14 -1.26
CA VAL A 212 10.42 -1.62 -0.72
C VAL A 212 10.54 -3.06 -0.26
N LEU A 213 11.21 -3.90 -1.05
CA LEU A 213 11.48 -5.30 -0.72
C LEU A 213 12.25 -5.43 0.60
N GLN A 214 13.27 -4.58 0.80
CA GLN A 214 14.01 -4.55 2.06
C GLN A 214 13.09 -4.20 3.24
N TRP A 215 12.26 -3.17 3.09
CA TRP A 215 11.31 -2.77 4.13
C TRP A 215 10.31 -3.90 4.46
N VAL A 216 9.79 -4.61 3.46
CA VAL A 216 8.90 -5.77 3.67
C VAL A 216 9.59 -6.87 4.49
N ARG A 217 10.85 -7.19 4.16
CA ARG A 217 11.63 -8.17 4.93
C ARG A 217 11.87 -7.74 6.38
N GLU A 218 12.03 -6.45 6.64
CA GLU A 218 12.14 -5.89 8.00
C GLU A 218 10.84 -6.08 8.78
N GLN A 219 9.67 -5.82 8.15
CA GLN A 219 8.36 -6.04 8.80
C GLN A 219 8.13 -7.52 9.16
N LEU A 220 8.56 -8.45 8.31
CA LEU A 220 8.47 -9.88 8.59
C LEU A 220 9.30 -10.30 9.81
N ARG A 221 10.47 -9.68 10.02
CA ARG A 221 11.36 -9.99 11.18
C ARG A 221 10.85 -9.43 12.49
N VAL A 222 10.26 -8.24 12.48
CA VAL A 222 9.70 -7.59 13.68
C VAL A 222 8.46 -8.33 14.19
N SER A 223 7.85 -9.12 13.34
CA SER A 223 6.58 -9.80 13.58
C SER A 223 6.72 -11.21 14.15
N VAL A 224 7.93 -11.64 14.53
CA VAL A 224 8.22 -12.96 15.15
C VAL A 224 8.28 -12.86 16.67
#